data_a73613cf0e1ca9ed0c88a3ea8ec407d7
#
_entry.id   a73613cf0e1ca9ed0c88a3ea8ec407d7
#
_cell.length_a   1.000
_cell.length_b   1.000
_cell.length_c   1.000
_cell.angle_alpha   90.00
_cell.angle_beta   90.00
_cell.angle_gamma   90.00
#
_symmetry.space_group_name_H-M   'P 1'
#
loop_
_entity.id
_entity.type
_entity.pdbx_description
1 polymer ?
#
loop_
_entity_poly.entity_id
_entity_poly.type
_entity_poly.pdbx_seq_one_letter_code
_entity_poly.pdbx_strand_id
1 'polypeptide(L)'
;MSETPHPHRIKGVLHELDATQVHALLRTRQAVLIDVREPAEFEAERIPGALLFPLSGFDPESLPLDGSKRIIFQCGTGRRSAQAAQRLLAGGGDEASHLSGGLKAWKEAGLPLTKLDPSTGRVHQGRL
;
A
#
# COMPACT_ATOMS: atom_id res chain seq x y z
N MET A 1 29.99 -26.45 -3.49
CA MET A 1 29.93 -25.90 -2.18
C MET A 1 28.58 -25.29 -1.94
N SER A 2 28.11 -25.58 -0.82
CA SER A 2 26.82 -25.10 -0.52
C SER A 2 26.87 -23.62 -0.25
N GLU A 3 25.97 -22.92 -0.81
CA GLU A 3 25.84 -21.52 -0.57
C GLU A 3 25.28 -21.30 0.83
N THR A 4 26.08 -20.77 1.69
CA THR A 4 25.61 -20.43 3.03
C THR A 4 24.86 -19.11 2.94
N PRO A 5 23.62 -19.05 3.39
CA PRO A 5 22.89 -17.80 3.39
C PRO A 5 23.64 -16.77 4.21
N HIS A 6 23.85 -15.63 3.65
CA HIS A 6 24.44 -14.53 4.41
C HIS A 6 23.36 -13.91 5.30
N PRO A 7 23.63 -13.71 6.60
CA PRO A 7 22.62 -13.15 7.50
C PRO A 7 22.08 -11.81 7.06
N HIS A 8 22.91 -11.04 6.37
CA HIS A 8 22.52 -9.71 5.87
C HIS A 8 21.92 -9.75 4.46
N ARG A 9 21.83 -10.93 3.86
CA ARG A 9 21.27 -11.06 2.52
C ARG A 9 19.76 -10.86 2.56
N ILE A 10 19.28 -9.92 1.78
CA ILE A 10 17.86 -9.71 1.61
C ILE A 10 17.36 -10.73 0.60
N LYS A 11 16.44 -11.59 1.02
CA LYS A 11 15.86 -12.61 0.14
C LYS A 11 14.76 -12.04 -0.71
N GLY A 12 14.05 -11.05 -0.19
CA GLY A 12 12.89 -10.51 -0.86
C GLY A 12 13.22 -9.33 -1.74
N VAL A 13 12.32 -9.03 -2.63
CA VAL A 13 12.44 -7.90 -3.56
C VAL A 13 11.41 -6.84 -3.21
N LEU A 14 11.86 -5.60 -3.07
CA LEU A 14 10.98 -4.46 -2.88
C LEU A 14 10.69 -3.86 -4.26
N HIS A 15 9.41 -3.81 -4.61
CA HIS A 15 8.96 -3.17 -5.85
C HIS A 15 8.41 -1.79 -5.56
N GLU A 16 8.98 -0.78 -6.19
CA GLU A 16 8.45 0.57 -6.12
C GLU A 16 7.63 0.82 -7.36
N LEU A 17 6.32 0.98 -7.18
CA LEU A 17 5.39 1.13 -8.29
C LEU A 17 4.92 2.58 -8.34
N ASP A 18 4.75 3.11 -9.54
CA ASP A 18 4.19 4.44 -9.70
C ASP A 18 2.65 4.40 -9.67
N ALA A 19 2.03 5.57 -9.59
CA ALA A 19 0.58 5.67 -9.46
C ALA A 19 -0.17 5.04 -10.64
N THR A 20 0.35 5.19 -11.85
CA THR A 20 -0.27 4.61 -13.05
C THR A 20 -0.23 3.09 -13.01
N GLN A 21 0.90 2.51 -12.62
CA GLN A 21 1.04 1.06 -12.47
C GLN A 21 0.09 0.51 -11.41
N VAL A 22 0.02 1.18 -10.26
CA VAL A 22 -0.87 0.76 -9.18
C VAL A 22 -2.32 0.85 -9.63
N HIS A 23 -2.70 1.94 -10.28
CA HIS A 23 -4.05 2.12 -10.80
C HIS A 23 -4.46 0.97 -11.73
N ALA A 24 -3.58 0.60 -12.66
CA ALA A 24 -3.85 -0.50 -13.59
C ALA A 24 -4.04 -1.83 -12.86
N LEU A 25 -3.21 -2.12 -11.86
CA LEU A 25 -3.31 -3.35 -11.08
C LEU A 25 -4.60 -3.41 -10.26
N LEU A 26 -5.03 -2.28 -9.71
CA LEU A 26 -6.28 -2.21 -8.95
C LEU A 26 -7.50 -2.36 -9.86
N ARG A 27 -7.49 -1.71 -11.01
CA ARG A 27 -8.60 -1.80 -11.96
C ARG A 27 -8.80 -3.22 -12.47
N THR A 28 -7.74 -3.96 -12.68
CA THR A 28 -7.80 -5.34 -13.18
C THR A 28 -7.92 -6.35 -12.05
N ARG A 29 -8.06 -5.89 -10.81
CA ARG A 29 -8.21 -6.74 -9.62
C ARG A 29 -7.07 -7.72 -9.40
N GLN A 30 -5.87 -7.30 -9.78
CA GLN A 30 -4.65 -8.10 -9.59
C GLN A 30 -3.94 -7.77 -8.29
N ALA A 31 -4.37 -6.72 -7.60
CA ALA A 31 -3.73 -6.27 -6.37
C ALA A 31 -4.75 -5.81 -5.33
N VAL A 32 -4.31 -5.87 -4.08
CA VAL A 32 -5.02 -5.29 -2.93
C VAL A 32 -4.15 -4.15 -2.42
N LEU A 33 -4.76 -2.99 -2.19
CA LEU A 33 -4.07 -1.82 -1.69
C LEU A 33 -4.26 -1.71 -0.18
N ILE A 34 -3.16 -1.66 0.53
CA ILE A 34 -3.15 -1.52 2.00
C ILE A 34 -2.66 -0.12 2.34
N ASP A 35 -3.54 0.68 2.91
CA ASP A 35 -3.23 2.04 3.35
C ASP A 35 -2.71 1.98 4.78
N VAL A 36 -1.45 2.37 4.97
CA VAL A 36 -0.80 2.30 6.28
C VAL A 36 -0.77 3.65 7.01
N ARG A 37 -1.60 4.60 6.54
CA ARG A 37 -1.77 5.88 7.23
C ARG A 37 -2.65 5.69 8.47
N GLU A 38 -2.79 6.75 9.26
CA GLU A 38 -3.64 6.69 10.43
C GLU A 38 -5.12 6.90 10.07
N PRO A 39 -6.05 6.45 10.94
CA PRO A 39 -7.48 6.49 10.62
C PRO A 39 -8.02 7.86 10.21
N ALA A 40 -7.56 8.93 10.84
CA ALA A 40 -8.03 10.27 10.51
C ALA A 40 -7.65 10.68 9.08
N GLU A 41 -6.47 10.29 8.62
CA GLU A 41 -6.04 10.54 7.25
C GLU A 41 -6.91 9.76 6.26
N PHE A 42 -7.16 8.50 6.56
CA PHE A 42 -7.96 7.61 5.74
C PHE A 42 -9.41 8.09 5.63
N GLU A 43 -9.96 8.56 6.74
CA GLU A 43 -11.31 9.09 6.77
C GLU A 43 -11.45 10.32 5.88
N ALA A 44 -10.48 11.23 5.92
CA ALA A 44 -10.54 12.47 5.16
C ALA A 44 -10.50 12.24 3.65
N GLU A 45 -9.57 11.43 3.19
CA GLU A 45 -9.50 11.04 1.77
C GLU A 45 -8.67 9.78 1.62
N ARG A 46 -9.01 8.98 0.62
CA ARG A 46 -8.34 7.71 0.36
C ARG A 46 -8.50 7.27 -1.08
N ILE A 47 -7.65 6.36 -1.49
CA ILE A 47 -7.77 5.70 -2.78
C ILE A 47 -8.95 4.71 -2.72
N PRO A 48 -9.85 4.70 -3.70
CA PRO A 48 -11.00 3.80 -3.68
C PRO A 48 -10.59 2.34 -3.52
N GLY A 49 -11.27 1.64 -2.60
CA GLY A 49 -11.02 0.21 -2.36
C GLY A 49 -9.84 -0.10 -1.44
N ALA A 50 -9.10 0.89 -0.98
CA ALA A 50 -7.99 0.66 -0.06
C ALA A 50 -8.48 0.13 1.29
N LEU A 51 -7.71 -0.78 1.87
CA LEU A 51 -7.96 -1.31 3.21
C LEU A 51 -7.00 -0.64 4.19
N LEU A 52 -7.52 -0.24 5.34
CA LEU A 52 -6.74 0.47 6.34
C LEU A 52 -6.04 -0.49 7.30
N PHE A 53 -4.71 -0.39 7.37
CA PHE A 53 -3.87 -1.08 8.35
C PHE A 53 -2.80 -0.10 8.82
N PRO A 54 -3.08 0.72 9.84
CA PRO A 54 -2.15 1.76 10.28
C PRO A 54 -0.78 1.20 10.65
N LEU A 55 0.27 1.90 10.23
CA LEU A 55 1.63 1.48 10.52
C LEU A 55 1.87 1.37 12.03
N SER A 56 1.20 2.17 12.83
CA SER A 56 1.33 2.15 14.30
C SER A 56 0.95 0.81 14.92
N GLY A 57 0.04 0.07 14.29
CA GLY A 57 -0.35 -1.26 14.74
C GLY A 57 -0.08 -2.33 13.70
N PHE A 58 0.86 -2.08 12.80
CA PHE A 58 1.08 -2.95 11.66
C PHE A 58 1.72 -4.28 12.06
N ASP A 59 1.06 -5.35 11.67
CA ASP A 59 1.55 -6.71 11.85
C ASP A 59 1.41 -7.45 10.52
N PRO A 60 2.52 -7.79 9.85
CA PRO A 60 2.45 -8.47 8.56
C PRO A 60 1.64 -9.77 8.59
N GLU A 61 1.63 -10.47 9.73
CA GLU A 61 0.90 -11.73 9.85
C GLU A 61 -0.60 -11.53 9.92
N SER A 62 -1.05 -10.32 10.23
CA SER A 62 -2.48 -10.00 10.32
C SER A 62 -3.07 -9.55 9.00
N LEU A 63 -2.27 -9.43 7.94
CA LEU A 63 -2.77 -8.99 6.66
C LEU A 63 -3.71 -10.03 6.05
N PRO A 64 -4.79 -9.57 5.37
CA PRO A 64 -5.76 -10.49 4.78
C PRO A 64 -5.23 -11.09 3.48
N LEU A 65 -4.18 -11.89 3.58
CA LEU A 65 -3.50 -12.46 2.43
C LEU A 65 -3.94 -13.90 2.21
N ASP A 66 -4.47 -14.18 1.05
CA ASP A 66 -4.71 -15.56 0.62
C ASP A 66 -3.72 -15.97 -0.48
N GLY A 67 -2.79 -15.10 -0.83
CA GLY A 67 -1.79 -15.33 -1.85
C GLY A 67 -2.30 -15.17 -3.29
N SER A 68 -3.58 -14.89 -3.47
CA SER A 68 -4.17 -14.78 -4.81
C SER A 68 -3.89 -13.43 -5.47
N LYS A 69 -3.62 -12.40 -4.68
CA LYS A 69 -3.41 -11.04 -5.20
C LYS A 69 -2.14 -10.43 -4.64
N ARG A 70 -1.55 -9.57 -5.45
CA ARG A 70 -0.40 -8.79 -5.04
C ARG A 70 -0.80 -7.78 -3.97
N ILE A 71 -0.01 -7.65 -2.94
CA ILE A 71 -0.23 -6.64 -1.90
C ILE A 71 0.60 -5.42 -2.23
N ILE A 72 -0.04 -4.26 -2.22
CA ILE A 72 0.64 -2.98 -2.44
C ILE A 72 0.37 -2.09 -1.23
N PHE A 73 1.44 -1.65 -0.54
CA PHE A 73 1.31 -0.72 0.56
C PHE A 73 1.30 0.71 0.07
N GLN A 74 0.54 1.56 0.74
CA GLN A 74 0.43 2.97 0.35
C GLN A 74 0.33 3.85 1.59
N CYS A 75 0.91 5.04 1.52
CA CYS A 75 0.79 6.06 2.54
C CYS A 75 0.71 7.44 1.89
N GLY A 76 1.00 8.51 2.63
CA GLY A 76 0.89 9.87 2.10
C GLY A 76 1.95 10.21 1.06
N THR A 77 3.20 9.87 1.33
CA THR A 77 4.33 10.27 0.47
C THR A 77 5.25 9.10 0.09
N GLY A 78 4.99 7.89 0.57
CA GLY A 78 5.79 6.70 0.27
C GLY A 78 6.74 6.27 1.38
N ARG A 79 6.92 7.07 2.42
CA ARG A 79 7.86 6.76 3.49
C ARG A 79 7.37 5.62 4.40
N ARG A 80 6.16 5.76 4.92
CA ARG A 80 5.56 4.75 5.81
C ARG A 80 5.27 3.46 5.06
N SER A 81 4.85 3.55 3.81
CA SER A 81 4.57 2.36 3.01
C SER A 81 5.85 1.58 2.70
N ALA A 82 6.97 2.25 2.50
CA ALA A 82 8.26 1.58 2.33
C ALA A 82 8.63 0.82 3.61
N GLN A 83 8.38 1.41 4.79
CA GLN A 83 8.63 0.73 6.06
C GLN A 83 7.77 -0.52 6.23
N ALA A 84 6.49 -0.43 5.86
CA ALA A 84 5.59 -1.58 5.92
C ALA A 84 6.08 -2.70 4.99
N ALA A 85 6.47 -2.35 3.78
CA ALA A 85 6.99 -3.30 2.82
C ALA A 85 8.26 -3.99 3.35
N GLN A 86 9.15 -3.22 3.97
CA GLN A 86 10.37 -3.77 4.54
C GLN A 86 10.08 -4.72 5.72
N ARG A 87 9.07 -4.40 6.52
CA ARG A 87 8.66 -5.30 7.61
C ARG A 87 8.13 -6.63 7.07
N LEU A 88 7.39 -6.59 5.97
CA LEU A 88 6.90 -7.81 5.35
C LEU A 88 8.07 -8.66 4.84
N LEU A 89 9.07 -8.05 4.22
CA LEU A 89 10.25 -8.74 3.75
C LEU A 89 11.07 -9.30 4.90
N ALA A 90 11.24 -8.52 5.98
CA ALA A 90 11.97 -8.97 7.16
C ALA A 90 11.29 -10.16 7.84
N GLY A 91 9.98 -10.27 7.72
CA GLY A 91 9.21 -11.39 8.24
C GLY A 91 9.21 -12.63 7.35
N GLY A 92 9.96 -12.63 6.26
CA GLY A 92 10.10 -13.80 5.39
C GLY A 92 9.37 -13.71 4.06
N GLY A 93 8.74 -12.59 3.76
CA GLY A 93 8.08 -12.40 2.46
C GLY A 93 9.10 -12.38 1.32
N ASP A 94 8.73 -12.97 0.19
CA ASP A 94 9.60 -13.00 -0.99
C ASP A 94 9.57 -11.69 -1.77
N GLU A 95 8.44 -11.02 -1.76
CA GLU A 95 8.25 -9.77 -2.45
C GLU A 95 7.37 -8.84 -1.63
N ALA A 96 7.60 -7.55 -1.78
CA ALA A 96 6.73 -6.54 -1.23
C ALA A 96 6.68 -5.38 -2.21
N SER A 97 5.55 -4.72 -2.29
CA SER A 97 5.34 -3.61 -3.21
C SER A 97 4.77 -2.42 -2.47
N HIS A 98 5.15 -1.22 -2.89
CA HIS A 98 4.50 -0.03 -2.38
C HIS A 98 4.36 1.03 -3.47
N LEU A 99 3.43 1.94 -3.26
CA LEU A 99 3.19 3.07 -4.15
C LEU A 99 4.22 4.16 -3.89
N SER A 100 5.15 4.30 -4.80
CA SER A 100 6.16 5.35 -4.72
C SER A 100 5.48 6.72 -4.80
N GLY A 101 5.84 7.60 -3.90
CA GLY A 101 5.23 8.93 -3.82
C GLY A 101 3.86 8.98 -3.16
N GLY A 102 3.27 7.83 -2.85
CA GLY A 102 2.05 7.73 -2.06
C GLY A 102 0.84 8.44 -2.63
N LEU A 103 -0.07 8.81 -1.74
CA LEU A 103 -1.30 9.51 -2.12
C LEU A 103 -1.00 10.82 -2.86
N LYS A 104 0.09 11.49 -2.50
CA LYS A 104 0.49 12.72 -3.17
C LYS A 104 0.72 12.48 -4.67
N ALA A 105 1.48 11.44 -5.02
CA ALA A 105 1.73 11.09 -6.42
C ALA A 105 0.45 10.66 -7.13
N TRP A 106 -0.42 9.93 -6.42
CA TRP A 106 -1.72 9.52 -6.95
C TRP A 106 -2.57 10.74 -7.33
N LYS A 107 -2.62 11.73 -6.45
CA LYS A 107 -3.37 12.97 -6.70
C LYS A 107 -2.76 13.77 -7.85
N GLU A 108 -1.45 13.85 -7.91
CA GLU A 108 -0.75 14.56 -8.98
C GLU A 108 -0.99 13.92 -10.35
N ALA A 109 -1.23 12.62 -10.37
CA ALA A 109 -1.60 11.90 -11.58
C ALA A 109 -3.08 12.07 -11.96
N GLY A 110 -3.86 12.77 -11.15
CA GLY A 110 -5.27 13.02 -11.43
C GLY A 110 -6.16 11.80 -11.27
N LEU A 111 -5.74 10.82 -10.46
CA LEU A 111 -6.46 9.57 -10.30
C LEU A 111 -7.57 9.68 -9.25
N PRO A 112 -8.57 8.78 -9.31
CA PRO A 112 -9.77 8.89 -8.46
C PRO A 112 -9.50 8.82 -6.96
N LEU A 113 -10.31 9.55 -6.20
CA LEU A 113 -10.26 9.56 -4.73
C LEU A 113 -11.67 9.40 -4.16
N THR A 114 -11.72 8.82 -2.98
CA THR A 114 -12.89 8.88 -2.11
C THR A 114 -12.59 9.95 -1.06
N LYS A 115 -13.45 10.94 -0.93
CA LYS A 115 -13.24 12.09 -0.05
C LYS A 115 -14.43 12.36 0.84
N LEU A 116 -14.15 12.73 2.09
CA LEU A 116 -15.15 13.23 3.01
C LEU A 116 -15.23 14.75 2.87
N ASP A 117 -16.45 15.27 2.70
CA ASP A 117 -16.69 16.70 2.80
C ASP A 117 -16.96 17.03 4.27
N PRO A 118 -16.04 17.70 4.97
CA PRO A 118 -16.20 17.96 6.40
C PRO A 118 -17.33 18.92 6.72
N SER A 119 -17.76 19.75 5.77
CA SER A 119 -18.84 20.70 6.02
C SER A 119 -20.22 20.05 5.97
N THR A 120 -20.39 18.96 5.24
CA THR A 120 -21.68 18.27 5.09
C THR A 120 -21.68 16.85 5.65
N GLY A 121 -20.51 16.28 5.92
CA GLY A 121 -20.37 14.89 6.30
C GLY A 121 -20.59 13.91 5.14
N ARG A 122 -20.77 14.41 3.93
CA ARG A 122 -20.95 13.55 2.76
C ARG A 122 -19.65 12.96 2.29
N VAL A 123 -19.72 11.74 1.79
CA VAL A 123 -18.57 11.05 1.21
C VAL A 123 -18.75 10.99 -0.29
N HIS A 124 -17.79 11.56 -1.02
CA HIS A 124 -17.72 11.42 -2.46
C HIS A 124 -16.97 10.14 -2.78
N GLN A 125 -17.65 9.18 -3.37
CA GLN A 125 -17.07 7.88 -3.72
C GLN A 125 -16.42 7.95 -5.09
N GLY A 126 -15.09 7.89 -5.13
CA GLY A 126 -14.37 7.78 -6.39
C GLY A 126 -14.48 6.36 -6.94
N ARG A 127 -14.21 6.22 -8.23
CA ARG A 127 -14.17 4.90 -8.89
C ARG A 127 -12.86 4.75 -9.64
N LEU A 128 -12.26 3.61 -9.46
CA LEU A 128 -11.04 3.28 -10.21
C LEU A 128 -11.38 3.12 -11.73
#